data_7dfef42d0fae8e2ba3d7c5b2473f3979
#
_entry.id   7dfef42d0fae8e2ba3d7c5b2473f3979
#
_cell.length_a   1.000
_cell.length_b   1.000
_cell.length_c   1.000
_cell.angle_alpha   90.00
_cell.angle_beta   90.00
_cell.angle_gamma   90.00
#
_symmetry.space_group_name_H-M   'P 1'
#
loop_
_entity.id
_entity.type
_entity.pdbx_description
1 polymer ?
#
loop_
_entity_poly.entity_id
_entity_poly.type
_entity_poly.pdbx_seq_one_letter_code
_entity_poly.pdbx_strand_id
1 'polypeptide(L)'
;DPDFAACFGRVVVEHAQMLRQERQVIFTLRSSAPLDKGLCARLLASLAPDYEGFELRINNLFGYATLDEAGLRELMEEMKRDGVPINGFLDRCRITITGQNITIGVCHGTKFLQEMQFERLLAERIAAHTGVKPRVTLESSVGEAEQRQMEEKLERKIAPPVVKFEKKNTAPSIKVEGLDLTDKPVTIFHGKMF
;
A
#
# COMPACT_ATOMS: atom_id res chain seq x y z
N ASP A 1 -17.21 -28.06 -14.39
CA ASP A 1 -15.93 -27.57 -14.88
C ASP A 1 -14.82 -28.39 -14.20
N PRO A 2 -14.00 -29.15 -14.95
CA PRO A 2 -12.98 -30.04 -14.38
C PRO A 2 -11.90 -29.28 -13.61
N ASP A 3 -11.53 -28.09 -14.05
CA ASP A 3 -10.50 -27.27 -13.38
C ASP A 3 -11.00 -26.77 -12.02
N PHE A 4 -12.28 -26.44 -11.94
CA PHE A 4 -12.92 -26.04 -10.69
C PHE A 4 -12.95 -27.21 -9.69
N ALA A 5 -13.36 -28.39 -10.12
CA ALA A 5 -13.38 -29.58 -9.28
C ALA A 5 -11.97 -30.01 -8.84
N ALA A 6 -10.97 -29.89 -9.72
CA ALA A 6 -9.58 -30.19 -9.39
C ALA A 6 -9.01 -29.21 -8.34
N CYS A 7 -9.32 -27.93 -8.45
CA CYS A 7 -8.85 -26.89 -7.52
C CYS A 7 -9.53 -27.01 -6.15
N PHE A 8 -10.87 -27.14 -6.13
CA PHE A 8 -11.64 -27.11 -4.88
C PHE A 8 -11.94 -28.50 -4.28
N GLY A 9 -11.66 -29.59 -4.99
CA GLY A 9 -11.90 -30.95 -4.50
C GLY A 9 -11.07 -31.37 -3.28
N ARG A 10 -10.02 -30.61 -2.96
CA ARG A 10 -9.14 -30.81 -1.78
C ARG A 10 -9.15 -29.60 -0.83
N VAL A 11 -10.11 -28.71 -0.99
CA VAL A 11 -10.25 -27.53 -0.15
C VAL A 11 -11.25 -27.83 0.96
N VAL A 12 -10.89 -27.46 2.18
CA VAL A 12 -11.75 -27.58 3.35
C VAL A 12 -12.25 -26.19 3.74
N VAL A 13 -13.57 -26.04 3.87
CA VAL A 13 -14.14 -24.83 4.47
C VAL A 13 -13.98 -24.95 5.98
N GLU A 14 -13.14 -24.11 6.60
CA GLU A 14 -12.96 -24.12 8.04
C GLU A 14 -14.11 -23.39 8.75
N HIS A 15 -14.43 -22.19 8.28
CA HIS A 15 -15.56 -21.43 8.76
C HIS A 15 -16.00 -20.38 7.74
N ALA A 16 -17.23 -19.88 7.92
CA ALA A 16 -17.73 -18.70 7.23
C ALA A 16 -18.15 -17.68 8.29
N GLN A 17 -17.70 -16.46 8.17
CA GLN A 17 -18.03 -15.36 9.07
C GLN A 17 -18.81 -14.29 8.34
N MET A 18 -19.97 -13.91 8.90
CA MET A 18 -20.78 -12.81 8.38
C MET A 18 -20.63 -11.58 9.26
N LEU A 19 -20.03 -10.53 8.71
CA LEU A 19 -19.85 -9.23 9.33
C LEU A 19 -20.98 -8.30 8.88
N ARG A 20 -22.08 -8.29 9.62
CA ARG A 20 -23.32 -7.58 9.21
C ARG A 20 -23.14 -6.06 9.12
N GLN A 21 -22.34 -5.47 10.01
CA GLN A 21 -22.08 -4.02 10.00
C GLN A 21 -21.29 -3.58 8.77
N GLU A 22 -20.34 -4.41 8.34
CA GLU A 22 -19.48 -4.17 7.19
C GLU A 22 -20.08 -4.69 5.88
N ARG A 23 -21.25 -5.37 5.97
CA ARG A 23 -21.89 -6.08 4.85
C ARG A 23 -20.92 -7.00 4.12
N GLN A 24 -20.18 -7.81 4.89
CA GLN A 24 -19.15 -8.68 4.35
C GLN A 24 -19.34 -10.11 4.82
N VAL A 25 -19.07 -11.08 3.94
CA VAL A 25 -18.98 -12.50 4.27
C VAL A 25 -17.60 -13.01 3.90
N ILE A 26 -16.90 -13.58 4.87
CA ILE A 26 -15.55 -14.10 4.72
C ILE A 26 -15.60 -15.63 4.83
N PHE A 27 -15.21 -16.32 3.76
CA PHE A 27 -15.04 -17.78 3.76
C PHE A 27 -13.57 -18.09 4.02
N THR A 28 -13.28 -18.76 5.13
CA THR A 28 -11.92 -19.25 5.43
C THR A 28 -11.78 -20.66 4.90
N LEU A 29 -10.94 -20.81 3.89
CA LEU A 29 -10.67 -22.05 3.19
C LEU A 29 -9.27 -22.54 3.50
N ARG A 30 -9.12 -23.84 3.79
CA ARG A 30 -7.80 -24.49 3.93
C ARG A 30 -7.51 -25.33 2.70
N SER A 31 -6.33 -25.12 2.13
CA SER A 31 -5.83 -25.86 0.96
C SER A 31 -4.38 -26.29 1.18
N SER A 32 -3.88 -27.18 0.34
CA SER A 32 -2.47 -27.59 0.37
C SER A 32 -1.51 -26.55 -0.22
N ALA A 33 -2.02 -25.69 -1.13
CA ALA A 33 -1.27 -24.64 -1.82
C ALA A 33 -2.17 -23.41 -2.00
N PRO A 34 -1.60 -22.23 -2.33
CA PRO A 34 -2.38 -21.05 -2.67
C PRO A 34 -3.42 -21.36 -3.75
N LEU A 35 -4.65 -20.88 -3.57
CA LEU A 35 -5.73 -21.06 -4.54
C LEU A 35 -5.61 -20.05 -5.68
N ASP A 36 -5.92 -20.48 -6.89
CA ASP A 36 -5.96 -19.61 -8.06
C ASP A 36 -7.02 -18.51 -7.90
N LYS A 37 -6.65 -17.28 -8.16
CA LYS A 37 -7.53 -16.10 -8.01
C LYS A 37 -8.70 -16.09 -8.98
N GLY A 38 -8.47 -16.51 -10.22
CA GLY A 38 -9.51 -16.56 -11.23
C GLY A 38 -10.60 -17.57 -10.83
N LEU A 39 -10.19 -18.71 -10.30
CA LEU A 39 -11.12 -19.71 -9.79
C LEU A 39 -11.83 -19.25 -8.51
N CYS A 40 -11.12 -18.57 -7.60
CA CYS A 40 -11.73 -17.94 -6.43
C CYS A 40 -12.77 -16.89 -6.81
N ALA A 41 -12.46 -16.03 -7.77
CA ALA A 41 -13.40 -15.02 -8.27
C ALA A 41 -14.65 -15.66 -8.89
N ARG A 42 -14.50 -16.75 -9.64
CA ARG A 42 -15.62 -17.52 -10.21
C ARG A 42 -16.48 -18.17 -9.13
N LEU A 43 -15.85 -18.71 -8.07
CA LEU A 43 -16.58 -19.23 -6.92
C LEU A 43 -17.40 -18.13 -6.24
N LEU A 44 -16.78 -16.99 -5.95
CA LEU A 44 -17.49 -15.86 -5.33
C LEU A 44 -18.63 -15.36 -6.21
N ALA A 45 -18.44 -15.27 -7.52
CA ALA A 45 -19.48 -14.88 -8.46
C ALA A 45 -20.67 -15.88 -8.47
N SER A 46 -20.41 -17.18 -8.28
CA SER A 46 -21.46 -18.18 -8.20
C SER A 46 -22.25 -18.11 -6.90
N LEU A 47 -21.63 -17.64 -5.82
CA LEU A 47 -22.27 -17.49 -4.50
C LEU A 47 -22.98 -16.14 -4.33
N ALA A 48 -22.60 -15.13 -5.13
CA ALA A 48 -23.12 -13.76 -4.99
C ALA A 48 -24.66 -13.66 -4.97
N PRO A 49 -25.43 -14.43 -5.76
CA PRO A 49 -26.90 -14.40 -5.70
C PRO A 49 -27.48 -14.79 -4.35
N ASP A 50 -26.81 -15.70 -3.61
CA ASP A 50 -27.28 -16.18 -2.30
C ASP A 50 -26.96 -15.20 -1.16
N TYR A 51 -26.05 -14.24 -1.39
CA TYR A 51 -25.60 -13.25 -0.42
C TYR A 51 -25.82 -11.82 -0.91
N GLU A 52 -26.97 -11.53 -1.46
CA GLU A 52 -27.31 -10.22 -2.02
C GLU A 52 -27.09 -9.09 -1.00
N GLY A 53 -26.36 -8.07 -1.41
CA GLY A 53 -26.01 -6.90 -0.57
C GLY A 53 -24.81 -7.10 0.35
N PHE A 54 -24.09 -8.22 0.24
CA PHE A 54 -22.84 -8.49 0.95
C PHE A 54 -21.67 -8.57 -0.02
N GLU A 55 -20.52 -8.04 0.40
CA GLU A 55 -19.23 -8.28 -0.24
C GLU A 55 -18.72 -9.66 0.19
N LEU A 56 -18.40 -10.52 -0.78
CA LEU A 56 -17.88 -11.86 -0.51
C LEU A 56 -16.35 -11.87 -0.61
N ARG A 57 -15.69 -12.46 0.38
CA ARG A 57 -14.23 -12.64 0.40
C ARG A 57 -13.84 -14.07 0.73
N ILE A 58 -12.71 -14.49 0.17
CA ILE A 58 -12.06 -15.75 0.52
C ILE A 58 -10.76 -15.43 1.26
N ASN A 59 -10.60 -16.01 2.44
CA ASN A 59 -9.34 -16.08 3.17
C ASN A 59 -8.77 -17.48 2.99
N ASN A 60 -7.70 -17.63 2.22
CA ASN A 60 -7.09 -18.93 1.96
C ASN A 60 -5.93 -19.19 2.93
N LEU A 61 -6.07 -20.27 3.72
CA LEU A 61 -5.02 -20.82 4.57
C LEU A 61 -4.31 -21.93 3.82
N PHE A 62 -2.98 -21.89 3.75
CA PHE A 62 -2.15 -22.89 3.07
C PHE A 62 -0.83 -23.15 3.79
N GLY A 63 -0.10 -24.18 3.41
CA GLY A 63 1.16 -24.52 4.06
C GLY A 63 2.28 -23.55 3.68
N TYR A 64 3.06 -23.05 4.66
CA TYR A 64 4.20 -22.15 4.39
C TYR A 64 5.20 -22.74 3.37
N ALA A 65 5.39 -24.04 3.37
CA ALA A 65 6.31 -24.72 2.45
C ALA A 65 5.93 -24.59 0.96
N THR A 66 4.68 -24.22 0.69
CA THR A 66 4.19 -23.99 -0.67
C THR A 66 4.16 -22.50 -1.07
N LEU A 67 4.61 -21.61 -0.18
CA LEU A 67 4.76 -20.18 -0.48
C LEU A 67 5.97 -20.00 -1.39
N ASP A 68 5.71 -19.60 -2.61
CA ASP A 68 6.72 -19.25 -3.61
C ASP A 68 6.74 -17.73 -3.87
N GLU A 69 7.58 -17.31 -4.80
CA GLU A 69 7.65 -15.89 -5.20
C GLU A 69 6.32 -15.36 -5.73
N ALA A 70 5.58 -16.16 -6.49
CA ALA A 70 4.30 -15.76 -7.07
C ALA A 70 3.26 -15.54 -5.95
N GLY A 71 3.14 -16.48 -5.02
CA GLY A 71 2.26 -16.36 -3.85
C GLY A 71 2.63 -15.17 -2.97
N LEU A 72 3.93 -14.88 -2.80
CA LEU A 72 4.36 -13.72 -2.03
C LEU A 72 3.99 -12.40 -2.71
N ARG A 73 4.14 -12.32 -4.04
CA ARG A 73 3.69 -11.15 -4.83
C ARG A 73 2.19 -10.94 -4.69
N GLU A 74 1.43 -12.03 -4.69
CA GLU A 74 -0.01 -11.94 -4.47
C GLU A 74 -0.39 -11.37 -3.10
N LEU A 75 0.29 -11.81 -2.03
CA LEU A 75 0.07 -11.25 -0.69
C LEU A 75 0.42 -9.76 -0.63
N MET A 76 1.48 -9.32 -1.32
CA MET A 76 1.81 -7.91 -1.42
C MET A 76 0.73 -7.10 -2.18
N GLU A 77 0.17 -7.65 -3.25
CA GLU A 77 -0.95 -7.01 -3.96
C GLU A 77 -2.24 -6.96 -3.12
N GLU A 78 -2.47 -7.94 -2.25
CA GLU A 78 -3.54 -7.87 -1.25
C GLU A 78 -3.31 -6.73 -0.26
N MET A 79 -2.10 -6.62 0.29
CA MET A 79 -1.76 -5.54 1.20
C MET A 79 -1.97 -4.16 0.55
N LYS A 80 -1.63 -4.02 -0.72
CA LYS A 80 -1.86 -2.79 -1.49
C LYS A 80 -3.36 -2.47 -1.63
N ARG A 81 -4.20 -3.47 -1.89
CA ARG A 81 -5.66 -3.32 -1.96
C ARG A 81 -6.26 -2.96 -0.59
N ASP A 82 -5.67 -3.48 0.49
CA ASP A 82 -6.06 -3.17 1.86
C ASP A 82 -5.55 -1.79 2.33
N GLY A 83 -4.94 -1.00 1.43
CA GLY A 83 -4.53 0.37 1.69
C GLY A 83 -3.11 0.53 2.26
N VAL A 84 -2.28 -0.52 2.25
CA VAL A 84 -0.86 -0.37 2.61
C VAL A 84 -0.15 0.40 1.48
N PRO A 85 0.46 1.58 1.75
CA PRO A 85 1.01 2.45 0.72
C PRO A 85 2.37 1.97 0.21
N ILE A 86 2.39 0.86 -0.54
CA ILE A 86 3.59 0.27 -1.16
C ILE A 86 3.87 0.77 -2.59
N ASN A 87 2.97 1.50 -3.18
CA ASN A 87 3.05 2.39 -4.37
C ASN A 87 4.19 2.11 -5.38
N GLY A 88 4.25 0.91 -5.96
CA GLY A 88 5.20 0.60 -7.02
C GLY A 88 6.65 0.37 -6.56
N PHE A 89 6.98 0.55 -5.27
CA PHE A 89 8.31 0.25 -4.74
C PHE A 89 8.70 -1.22 -4.91
N LEU A 90 7.71 -2.11 -4.96
CA LEU A 90 7.89 -3.55 -5.04
C LEU A 90 7.67 -4.14 -6.44
N ASP A 91 7.30 -3.34 -7.45
CA ASP A 91 6.98 -3.83 -8.80
C ASP A 91 8.15 -4.56 -9.47
N ARG A 92 9.39 -4.15 -9.17
CA ARG A 92 10.62 -4.74 -9.72
C ARG A 92 11.54 -5.28 -8.64
N CYS A 93 10.98 -5.63 -7.47
CA CYS A 93 11.78 -6.19 -6.39
C CYS A 93 12.27 -7.60 -6.74
N ARG A 94 13.46 -7.94 -6.26
CA ARG A 94 13.97 -9.31 -6.26
C ARG A 94 13.54 -9.98 -4.97
N ILE A 95 12.92 -11.13 -5.06
CA ILE A 95 12.49 -11.91 -3.90
C ILE A 95 13.33 -13.16 -3.80
N THR A 96 13.83 -13.44 -2.61
CA THR A 96 14.55 -14.69 -2.30
C THR A 96 13.95 -15.30 -1.05
N ILE A 97 13.51 -16.56 -1.14
CA ILE A 97 12.92 -17.31 -0.02
C ILE A 97 13.90 -18.44 0.33
N THR A 98 14.42 -18.44 1.56
CA THR A 98 15.34 -19.47 2.06
C THR A 98 14.85 -19.95 3.42
N GLY A 99 14.15 -21.08 3.44
CA GLY A 99 13.48 -21.57 4.64
C GLY A 99 12.49 -20.54 5.17
N GLN A 100 12.66 -20.07 6.40
CA GLN A 100 11.80 -19.03 6.99
C GLN A 100 12.36 -17.61 6.83
N ASN A 101 13.41 -17.41 6.03
CA ASN A 101 13.96 -16.11 5.74
C ASN A 101 13.51 -15.65 4.34
N ILE A 102 12.94 -14.47 4.26
CA ILE A 102 12.50 -13.82 3.03
C ILE A 102 13.29 -12.53 2.87
N THR A 103 14.06 -12.44 1.80
CA THR A 103 14.81 -11.22 1.46
C THR A 103 14.17 -10.57 0.24
N ILE A 104 13.89 -9.28 0.35
CA ILE A 104 13.29 -8.46 -0.72
C ILE A 104 14.28 -7.36 -1.09
N GLY A 105 14.87 -7.49 -2.27
CA GLY A 105 15.76 -6.49 -2.85
C GLY A 105 14.94 -5.41 -3.57
N VAL A 106 15.00 -4.17 -3.07
CA VAL A 106 14.20 -3.03 -3.57
C VAL A 106 15.12 -2.06 -4.32
N CYS A 107 14.70 -1.58 -5.47
CA CYS A 107 15.47 -0.61 -6.25
C CYS A 107 15.43 0.81 -5.66
N HIS A 108 14.34 1.18 -4.99
CA HIS A 108 14.15 2.50 -4.37
C HIS A 108 13.08 2.44 -3.27
N GLY A 109 13.09 3.43 -2.37
CA GLY A 109 12.08 3.53 -1.30
C GLY A 109 12.32 2.62 -0.10
N THR A 110 13.51 2.01 0.05
CA THR A 110 13.83 1.12 1.17
C THR A 110 13.60 1.79 2.52
N LYS A 111 14.04 3.05 2.70
CA LYS A 111 13.83 3.80 3.95
C LYS A 111 12.36 3.98 4.27
N PHE A 112 11.54 4.37 3.29
CA PHE A 112 10.10 4.54 3.46
C PHE A 112 9.43 3.24 3.89
N LEU A 113 9.76 2.11 3.24
CA LEU A 113 9.23 0.81 3.60
C LEU A 113 9.66 0.38 5.01
N GLN A 114 10.89 0.70 5.43
CA GLN A 114 11.38 0.44 6.79
C GLN A 114 10.66 1.30 7.83
N GLU A 115 10.45 2.59 7.58
CA GLU A 115 9.69 3.49 8.45
C GLU A 115 8.25 3.03 8.65
N MET A 116 7.64 2.49 7.60
CA MET A 116 6.32 1.86 7.65
C MET A 116 6.31 0.50 8.33
N GLN A 117 7.46 -0.05 8.72
CA GLN A 117 7.59 -1.39 9.24
C GLN A 117 7.02 -2.48 8.30
N PHE A 118 7.22 -2.29 6.99
CA PHE A 118 6.70 -3.19 5.97
C PHE A 118 7.11 -4.64 6.19
N GLU A 119 8.34 -4.88 6.63
CA GLU A 119 8.84 -6.21 6.98
C GLU A 119 7.95 -6.91 8.00
N ARG A 120 7.54 -6.18 9.04
CA ARG A 120 6.63 -6.71 10.07
C ARG A 120 5.23 -6.96 9.51
N LEU A 121 4.69 -6.00 8.76
CA LEU A 121 3.35 -6.12 8.17
C LEU A 121 3.27 -7.32 7.23
N LEU A 122 4.29 -7.52 6.39
CA LEU A 122 4.35 -8.65 5.49
C LEU A 122 4.51 -9.98 6.25
N ALA A 123 5.37 -10.03 7.27
CA ALA A 123 5.52 -11.22 8.10
C ALA A 123 4.22 -11.61 8.82
N GLU A 124 3.45 -10.62 9.29
CA GLU A 124 2.14 -10.83 9.91
C GLU A 124 1.10 -11.30 8.89
N ARG A 125 1.10 -10.75 7.68
CA ARG A 125 0.22 -11.19 6.58
C ARG A 125 0.52 -12.66 6.21
N ILE A 126 1.78 -13.02 6.05
CA ILE A 126 2.17 -14.40 5.76
C ILE A 126 1.74 -15.32 6.90
N ALA A 127 1.95 -14.91 8.16
CA ALA A 127 1.52 -15.71 9.32
C ALA A 127 0.01 -15.92 9.37
N ALA A 128 -0.78 -14.93 8.95
CA ALA A 128 -2.23 -15.03 8.88
C ALA A 128 -2.70 -16.12 7.89
N HIS A 129 -1.97 -16.30 6.78
CA HIS A 129 -2.31 -17.29 5.75
C HIS A 129 -1.67 -18.66 5.97
N THR A 130 -0.47 -18.71 6.58
CA THR A 130 0.33 -19.94 6.67
C THR A 130 0.48 -20.47 8.09
N GLY A 131 0.14 -19.68 9.10
CA GLY A 131 0.41 -19.98 10.51
C GLY A 131 1.88 -19.84 10.91
N VAL A 132 2.78 -19.48 9.97
CA VAL A 132 4.23 -19.35 10.22
C VAL A 132 4.65 -17.90 10.00
N LYS A 133 5.29 -17.29 11.01
CA LYS A 133 5.82 -15.94 10.91
C LYS A 133 7.28 -15.98 10.44
N PRO A 134 7.56 -15.67 9.16
CA PRO A 134 8.93 -15.66 8.64
C PRO A 134 9.69 -14.42 9.11
N ARG A 135 11.00 -14.47 8.96
CA ARG A 135 11.85 -13.29 9.05
C ARG A 135 11.93 -12.62 7.68
N VAL A 136 11.38 -11.43 7.57
CA VAL A 136 11.45 -10.61 6.36
C VAL A 136 12.56 -9.57 6.51
N THR A 137 13.37 -9.37 5.46
CA THR A 137 14.44 -8.38 5.40
C THR A 137 14.36 -7.62 4.08
N LEU A 138 14.45 -6.29 4.17
CA LEU A 138 14.55 -5.42 3.02
C LEU A 138 16.02 -5.09 2.73
N GLU A 139 16.43 -5.29 1.50
CA GLU A 139 17.76 -4.92 1.02
C GLU A 139 17.65 -3.90 -0.12
N SER A 140 18.55 -2.93 -0.16
CA SER A 140 18.67 -2.08 -1.33
C SER A 140 19.39 -2.86 -2.44
N SER A 141 18.73 -3.04 -3.58
CA SER A 141 19.32 -3.69 -4.76
C SER A 141 20.18 -2.74 -5.61
N VAL A 142 20.16 -1.45 -5.28
CA VAL A 142 20.95 -0.40 -5.94
C VAL A 142 22.04 0.04 -4.97
N GLY A 143 23.28 0.16 -5.48
CA GLY A 143 24.39 0.66 -4.67
C GLY A 143 24.06 2.02 -4.06
N GLU A 144 24.50 2.28 -2.83
CA GLU A 144 24.19 3.52 -2.09
C GLU A 144 24.45 4.82 -2.90
N ALA A 145 25.43 4.78 -3.80
CA ALA A 145 25.76 5.92 -4.67
C ALA A 145 24.71 6.21 -5.74
N GLU A 146 24.13 5.16 -6.34
CA GLU A 146 23.05 5.29 -7.33
C GLU A 146 21.72 5.67 -6.67
N GLN A 147 21.49 5.18 -5.46
CA GLN A 147 20.30 5.52 -4.68
C GLN A 147 20.29 7.02 -4.32
N ARG A 148 21.42 7.57 -3.86
CA ARG A 148 21.58 9.00 -3.59
C ARG A 148 21.37 9.87 -4.83
N GLN A 149 21.88 9.44 -5.99
CA GLN A 149 21.67 10.17 -7.25
C GLN A 149 20.20 10.13 -7.71
N MET A 150 19.49 9.05 -7.43
CA MET A 150 18.07 8.91 -7.79
C MET A 150 17.18 9.74 -6.85
N GLU A 151 17.48 9.75 -5.55
CA GLU A 151 16.83 10.61 -4.55
C GLU A 151 17.04 12.10 -4.87
N GLU A 152 18.28 12.52 -5.17
CA GLU A 152 18.56 13.91 -5.61
C GLU A 152 17.83 14.31 -6.90
N LYS A 153 17.70 13.40 -7.86
CA LYS A 153 16.93 13.67 -9.09
C LYS A 153 15.43 13.81 -8.84
N LEU A 154 14.90 13.04 -7.90
CA LEU A 154 13.49 13.13 -7.47
C LEU A 154 13.24 14.43 -6.69
N GLU A 155 14.11 14.79 -5.76
CA GLU A 155 14.01 16.05 -5.02
C GLU A 155 14.08 17.26 -5.95
N ARG A 156 14.97 17.25 -6.95
CA ARG A 156 15.06 18.32 -7.97
C ARG A 156 13.80 18.43 -8.84
N LYS A 157 13.06 17.33 -9.05
CA LYS A 157 11.79 17.36 -9.81
C LYS A 157 10.60 17.83 -8.97
N ILE A 158 10.66 17.64 -7.65
CA ILE A 158 9.59 18.01 -6.70
C ILE A 158 9.83 19.42 -6.15
N ALA A 159 11.07 19.94 -6.23
CA ALA A 159 11.35 21.31 -5.81
C ALA A 159 10.46 22.28 -6.62
N PRO A 160 9.62 23.09 -5.96
CA PRO A 160 8.84 24.09 -6.67
C PRO A 160 9.79 25.02 -7.41
N PRO A 161 9.44 25.51 -8.62
CA PRO A 161 10.29 26.43 -9.35
C PRO A 161 10.59 27.63 -8.46
N VAL A 162 11.86 27.86 -8.19
CA VAL A 162 12.30 29.06 -7.46
C VAL A 162 11.97 30.25 -8.34
N VAL A 163 10.81 30.84 -8.10
CA VAL A 163 10.44 32.11 -8.73
C VAL A 163 11.38 33.16 -8.16
N LYS A 164 12.45 33.47 -8.89
CA LYS A 164 13.27 34.64 -8.59
C LYS A 164 12.40 35.86 -8.85
N PHE A 165 11.85 36.43 -7.80
CA PHE A 165 11.28 37.76 -7.86
C PHE A 165 12.41 38.73 -8.08
N GLU A 166 12.67 39.10 -9.32
CA GLU A 166 13.43 40.30 -9.61
C GLU A 166 12.63 41.49 -9.05
N LYS A 167 13.12 42.07 -7.98
CA LYS A 167 12.64 43.37 -7.49
C LYS A 167 12.93 44.40 -8.57
N LYS A 168 12.04 44.59 -9.51
CA LYS A 168 11.95 45.82 -10.29
C LYS A 168 11.44 46.91 -9.34
N ASN A 169 12.38 47.66 -8.77
CA ASN A 169 12.11 48.95 -8.13
C ASN A 169 11.63 49.92 -9.22
N THR A 170 10.39 49.91 -9.50
CA THR A 170 9.71 51.03 -10.19
C THR A 170 8.39 51.23 -9.46
N ALA A 171 8.45 51.97 -8.38
CA ALA A 171 7.28 52.53 -7.76
C ALA A 171 6.76 53.63 -8.70
N PRO A 172 5.55 53.53 -9.27
CA PRO A 172 4.90 54.71 -9.81
C PRO A 172 4.46 55.58 -8.64
N SER A 173 5.06 56.77 -8.53
CA SER A 173 4.59 57.82 -7.59
C SER A 173 3.22 58.29 -8.05
N ILE A 174 2.15 57.75 -7.49
CA ILE A 174 0.81 58.29 -7.63
C ILE A 174 0.72 59.45 -6.64
N LYS A 175 0.76 60.71 -7.14
CA LYS A 175 0.36 61.86 -6.37
C LYS A 175 -1.14 61.83 -6.23
N VAL A 176 -1.65 61.52 -5.05
CA VAL A 176 -3.05 61.71 -4.69
C VAL A 176 -3.07 63.02 -3.88
N GLU A 177 -3.49 64.09 -4.52
CA GLU A 177 -3.86 65.32 -3.83
C GLU A 177 -5.20 65.10 -3.14
N GLY A 178 -5.23 65.32 -1.82
CA GLY A 178 -6.47 65.60 -1.08
C GLY A 178 -7.14 64.46 -0.33
N LEU A 179 -6.42 63.64 0.47
CA LEU A 179 -7.05 62.88 1.56
C LEU A 179 -6.22 63.07 2.83
N ASP A 180 -6.79 63.82 3.75
CA ASP A 180 -6.28 64.01 5.10
C ASP A 180 -6.63 62.77 5.94
N LEU A 181 -5.66 61.90 6.21
CA LEU A 181 -5.84 60.70 7.06
C LEU A 181 -5.00 60.89 8.32
N THR A 182 -5.41 61.87 9.13
CA THR A 182 -5.01 61.94 10.53
C THR A 182 -6.03 61.24 11.38
N ASP A 183 -5.51 60.30 12.18
CA ASP A 183 -6.12 59.70 13.37
C ASP A 183 -7.29 58.73 13.22
N LYS A 184 -6.96 57.46 12.95
CA LYS A 184 -7.60 56.32 13.65
C LYS A 184 -6.64 55.12 13.75
N PRO A 185 -6.45 54.53 14.97
CA PRO A 185 -5.60 53.36 15.12
C PRO A 185 -6.29 52.15 14.49
N VAL A 186 -5.56 51.45 13.63
CA VAL A 186 -6.00 50.17 13.04
C VAL A 186 -5.83 49.05 14.09
N THR A 187 -6.91 48.54 14.61
CA THR A 187 -6.89 47.38 15.51
C THR A 187 -6.81 46.09 14.67
N ILE A 188 -5.65 45.44 14.74
CA ILE A 188 -5.47 44.12 14.13
C ILE A 188 -6.09 43.06 15.04
N PHE A 189 -7.19 42.45 14.62
CA PHE A 189 -7.77 41.30 15.28
C PHE A 189 -6.96 40.05 14.97
N HIS A 190 -6.27 39.52 16.00
CA HIS A 190 -5.74 38.16 15.96
C HIS A 190 -6.88 37.19 16.28
N GLY A 191 -7.46 36.57 15.26
CA GLY A 191 -8.39 35.47 15.42
C GLY A 191 -7.68 34.21 15.91
N LYS A 192 -7.95 33.79 17.16
CA LYS A 192 -7.63 32.43 17.61
C LYS A 192 -8.67 31.49 17.00
N MET A 193 -8.19 30.50 16.23
CA MET A 193 -9.00 29.33 15.90
C MET A 193 -9.02 28.37 17.08
N PHE A 194 -10.24 27.98 17.45
CA PHE A 194 -10.50 26.84 18.33
C PHE A 194 -10.62 25.57 17.50
#